data_1323322eff907fa88f43f9b440add722
#
_entry.id   1323322eff907fa88f43f9b440add722
#
_cell.length_a   1.000
_cell.length_b   1.000
_cell.length_c   1.000
_cell.angle_alpha   90.00
_cell.angle_beta   90.00
_cell.angle_gamma   90.00
#
_symmetry.space_group_name_H-M   'P 1'
#
loop_
_entity.id
_entity.type
_entity.pdbx_description
1 polymer ?
#
loop_
_entity_poly.entity_id
_entity_poly.type
_entity_poly.pdbx_seq_one_letter_code
_entity_poly.pdbx_strand_id
1 'polypeptide(L)'
;MSVYVDSSAFLKVYFEEPDSDRAEELLLSDPEWVTGRHTAVEVRRNLARALGGATLAAARRQFQRDWDAAAVVELTEQVCDAAADLAELTGARSLDALHLGAAKIVGGGALPLITFDVRQAQAARALGWVVLGS
;
A
#
# COMPACT_ATOMS: atom_id res chain seq x y z
N MET A 1 -0.75 16.83 -4.10
CA MET A 1 -0.59 15.65 -4.95
C MET A 1 -0.86 14.42 -4.14
N SER A 2 -1.19 13.33 -4.81
CA SER A 2 -1.55 12.07 -4.14
C SER A 2 -0.58 10.97 -4.54
N VAL A 3 -0.44 9.97 -3.69
CA VAL A 3 0.38 8.79 -3.95
C VAL A 3 -0.37 7.56 -3.41
N TYR A 4 -0.31 6.46 -4.16
CA TYR A 4 -0.85 5.20 -3.66
C TYR A 4 0.19 4.51 -2.78
N VAL A 5 -0.24 4.10 -1.61
CA VAL A 5 0.63 3.46 -0.60
C VAL A 5 0.10 2.04 -0.36
N ASP A 6 0.90 1.03 -0.69
CA ASP A 6 0.50 -0.35 -0.41
C ASP A 6 0.81 -0.75 1.04
N SER A 7 0.43 -1.97 1.41
CA SER A 7 0.61 -2.46 2.77
C SER A 7 2.07 -2.52 3.21
N SER A 8 2.97 -2.86 2.30
CA SER A 8 4.41 -2.96 2.60
C SER A 8 4.99 -1.61 2.99
N ALA A 9 4.53 -0.54 2.33
CA ALA A 9 4.97 0.81 2.63
C ALA A 9 4.40 1.31 3.96
N PHE A 10 3.12 1.05 4.25
CA PHE A 10 2.55 1.35 5.57
C PHE A 10 3.34 0.69 6.70
N LEU A 11 3.69 -0.59 6.54
CA LEU A 11 4.39 -1.34 7.57
C LEU A 11 5.77 -0.77 7.91
N LYS A 12 6.43 -0.09 6.97
CA LYS A 12 7.71 0.57 7.22
C LYS A 12 7.60 1.69 8.27
N VAL A 13 6.42 2.27 8.44
CA VAL A 13 6.19 3.30 9.46
C VAL A 13 6.23 2.72 10.87
N TYR A 14 5.77 1.47 11.03
CA TYR A 14 5.57 0.84 12.35
C TYR A 14 6.68 -0.12 12.75
N PHE A 15 7.51 -0.55 11.81
CA PHE A 15 8.66 -1.41 12.06
C PHE A 15 9.97 -0.65 11.82
N GLU A 16 10.92 -0.82 12.71
CA GLU A 16 12.27 -0.31 12.51
C GLU A 16 13.06 -1.29 11.65
N GLU A 17 13.33 -0.90 10.41
CA GLU A 17 14.07 -1.68 9.42
C GLU A 17 15.11 -0.79 8.74
N PRO A 18 16.12 -1.37 8.05
CA PRO A 18 17.18 -0.55 7.43
C PRO A 18 16.68 0.51 6.45
N ASP A 19 15.56 0.28 5.77
CA ASP A 19 14.97 1.20 4.79
C ASP A 19 13.83 2.06 5.37
N SER A 20 13.57 2.02 6.68
CA SER A 20 12.48 2.79 7.31
C SER A 20 12.64 4.30 7.16
N ASP A 21 13.86 4.82 7.26
CA ASP A 21 14.12 6.26 7.09
C ASP A 21 13.79 6.71 5.67
N ARG A 22 14.16 5.92 4.66
CA ARG A 22 13.83 6.20 3.27
C ARG A 22 12.33 6.12 3.04
N ALA A 23 11.67 5.13 3.63
CA ALA A 23 10.22 4.98 3.53
C ALA A 23 9.51 6.19 4.13
N GLU A 24 9.91 6.64 5.30
CA GLU A 24 9.35 7.82 5.96
C GLU A 24 9.54 9.07 5.10
N GLU A 25 10.73 9.27 4.54
CA GLU A 25 11.01 10.38 3.64
C GLU A 25 10.08 10.38 2.43
N LEU A 26 9.88 9.23 1.79
CA LEU A 26 8.99 9.09 0.64
C LEU A 26 7.52 9.35 1.01
N LEU A 27 7.07 8.83 2.15
CA LEU A 27 5.70 8.99 2.61
C LEU A 27 5.40 10.44 3.02
N LEU A 28 6.35 11.11 3.66
CA LEU A 28 6.19 12.51 4.08
C LEU A 28 6.30 13.50 2.91
N SER A 29 6.84 13.08 1.77
CA SER A 29 6.97 13.94 0.60
C SER A 29 5.62 14.25 -0.06
N ASP A 30 4.59 13.48 0.23
CA ASP A 30 3.26 13.68 -0.32
C ASP A 30 2.23 13.74 0.80
N PRO A 31 1.37 14.79 0.84
CA PRO A 31 0.42 14.97 1.95
C PRO A 31 -0.80 14.05 1.87
N GLU A 32 -1.09 13.45 0.72
CA GLU A 32 -2.28 12.62 0.55
C GLU A 32 -1.91 11.20 0.16
N TRP A 33 -2.17 10.29 1.09
CA TRP A 33 -2.01 8.86 0.85
C TRP A 33 -3.35 8.27 0.41
N VAL A 34 -3.28 7.48 -0.65
CA VAL A 34 -4.42 6.71 -1.17
C VAL A 34 -4.08 5.24 -0.99
N THR A 35 -5.01 4.45 -0.51
CA THR A 35 -4.79 3.01 -0.31
C THR A 35 -6.10 2.24 -0.43
N GLY A 36 -6.01 0.94 -0.63
CA GLY A 36 -7.18 0.07 -0.70
C GLY A 36 -7.70 -0.33 0.68
N ARG A 37 -9.00 -0.61 0.78
CA ARG A 37 -9.63 -1.06 2.03
C ARG A 37 -8.92 -2.26 2.65
N HIS A 38 -8.44 -3.20 1.85
CA HIS A 38 -7.76 -4.41 2.32
C HIS A 38 -6.42 -4.14 3.00
N THR A 39 -5.83 -2.97 2.80
CA THR A 39 -4.59 -2.57 3.46
C THR A 39 -4.72 -2.64 4.99
N ALA A 40 -5.88 -2.25 5.53
CA ALA A 40 -6.13 -2.34 6.97
C ALA A 40 -6.03 -3.77 7.49
N VAL A 41 -6.55 -4.73 6.75
CA VAL A 41 -6.47 -6.15 7.11
C VAL A 41 -5.02 -6.63 7.10
N GLU A 42 -4.30 -6.32 6.05
CA GLU A 42 -2.90 -6.73 5.90
C GLU A 42 -2.00 -6.12 6.98
N VAL A 43 -2.11 -4.81 7.20
CA VAL A 43 -1.31 -4.10 8.20
C VAL A 43 -1.62 -4.62 9.61
N ARG A 44 -2.89 -4.70 9.97
CA ARG A 44 -3.29 -5.15 11.32
C ARG A 44 -2.86 -6.58 11.59
N ARG A 45 -2.97 -7.47 10.60
CA ARG A 45 -2.49 -8.85 10.72
C ARG A 45 -0.98 -8.90 10.97
N ASN A 46 -0.20 -8.14 10.21
CA ASN A 46 1.26 -8.15 10.36
C ASN A 46 1.70 -7.53 11.68
N LEU A 47 1.05 -6.47 12.15
CA LEU A 47 1.33 -5.90 13.45
C LEU A 47 1.06 -6.90 14.58
N ALA A 48 -0.08 -7.57 14.54
CA ALA A 48 -0.46 -8.56 15.55
C ALA A 48 0.48 -9.77 15.60
N ARG A 49 1.06 -10.16 14.45
CA ARG A 49 2.00 -11.27 14.38
C ARG A 49 3.39 -10.93 14.90
N ALA A 50 3.82 -9.69 14.70
CA ALA A 50 5.20 -9.27 14.99
C ALA A 50 5.35 -8.58 16.36
N LEU A 51 4.29 -7.96 16.87
CA LEU A 51 4.32 -7.14 18.06
C LEU A 51 3.35 -7.65 19.12
N GLY A 52 3.60 -7.27 20.38
CA GLY A 52 2.72 -7.62 21.49
C GLY A 52 2.66 -6.53 22.53
N GLY A 53 1.72 -6.65 23.48
CA GLY A 53 1.61 -5.75 24.65
C GLY A 53 1.48 -4.27 24.27
N ALA A 54 2.21 -3.43 25.00
CA ALA A 54 2.19 -1.99 24.83
C ALA A 54 2.71 -1.54 23.46
N THR A 55 3.68 -2.25 22.90
CA THR A 55 4.24 -1.94 21.57
C THR A 55 3.18 -2.15 20.47
N LEU A 56 2.43 -3.24 20.53
CA LEU A 56 1.33 -3.48 19.60
C LEU A 56 0.24 -2.42 19.75
N ALA A 57 -0.14 -2.09 20.98
CA ALA A 57 -1.16 -1.07 21.24
C ALA A 57 -0.75 0.30 20.67
N ALA A 58 0.51 0.68 20.83
CA ALA A 58 1.05 1.94 20.30
C ALA A 58 1.04 1.94 18.76
N ALA A 59 1.47 0.84 18.14
CA ALA A 59 1.47 0.70 16.67
C ALA A 59 0.04 0.77 16.11
N ARG A 60 -0.92 0.13 16.76
CA ARG A 60 -2.33 0.19 16.35
C ARG A 60 -2.89 1.60 16.39
N ARG A 61 -2.56 2.38 17.44
CA ARG A 61 -3.00 3.78 17.55
C ARG A 61 -2.39 4.64 16.46
N GLN A 62 -1.11 4.45 16.16
CA GLN A 62 -0.43 5.18 15.08
C GLN A 62 -1.05 4.84 13.74
N PHE A 63 -1.26 3.56 13.47
CA PHE A 63 -1.90 3.12 12.24
C PHE A 63 -3.31 3.70 12.09
N GLN A 64 -4.11 3.72 13.16
CA GLN A 64 -5.45 4.28 13.10
C GLN A 64 -5.44 5.77 12.73
N ARG A 65 -4.50 6.54 13.26
CA ARG A 65 -4.35 7.95 12.89
C ARG A 65 -3.99 8.11 11.42
N ASP A 66 -3.04 7.32 10.94
CA ASP A 66 -2.62 7.36 9.53
C ASP A 66 -3.76 6.94 8.60
N TRP A 67 -4.49 5.91 9.00
CA TRP A 67 -5.64 5.40 8.26
C TRP A 67 -6.76 6.43 8.15
N ASP A 68 -7.07 7.12 9.25
CA ASP A 68 -8.12 8.15 9.27
C ASP A 68 -7.78 9.34 8.38
N ALA A 69 -6.49 9.60 8.17
CA ALA A 69 -6.02 10.67 7.29
C ALA A 69 -5.90 10.23 5.82
N ALA A 70 -5.93 8.94 5.53
CA ALA A 70 -5.78 8.42 4.18
C ALA A 70 -7.09 8.44 3.40
N ALA A 71 -6.99 8.54 2.07
CA ALA A 71 -8.13 8.30 1.17
C ALA A 71 -8.21 6.80 0.89
N VAL A 72 -9.29 6.18 1.32
CA VAL A 72 -9.46 4.72 1.22
C VAL A 72 -10.32 4.38 0.00
N VAL A 73 -9.79 3.51 -0.86
CA VAL A 73 -10.49 2.99 -2.03
C VAL A 73 -11.23 1.71 -1.64
N GLU A 74 -12.54 1.73 -1.76
CA GLU A 74 -13.36 0.54 -1.48
C GLU A 74 -13.14 -0.52 -2.55
N LEU A 75 -13.17 -1.79 -2.14
CA LEU A 75 -13.01 -2.93 -3.05
C LEU A 75 -14.34 -3.24 -3.73
N THR A 76 -14.75 -2.37 -4.61
CA THR A 76 -15.97 -2.50 -5.41
C THR A 76 -15.80 -3.60 -6.48
N GLU A 77 -16.91 -3.99 -7.11
CA GLU A 77 -16.86 -4.88 -8.26
C GLU A 77 -15.92 -4.34 -9.34
N GLN A 78 -15.98 -3.04 -9.62
CA GLN A 78 -15.12 -2.39 -10.59
C GLN A 78 -13.63 -2.51 -10.24
N VAL A 79 -13.28 -2.29 -8.98
CA VAL A 79 -11.89 -2.45 -8.50
C VAL A 79 -11.45 -3.90 -8.62
N CYS A 80 -12.30 -4.84 -8.21
CA CYS A 80 -11.97 -6.27 -8.28
C CYS A 80 -11.83 -6.77 -9.72
N ASP A 81 -12.67 -6.30 -10.64
CA ASP A 81 -12.55 -6.64 -12.06
C ASP A 81 -11.23 -6.11 -12.64
N ALA A 82 -10.89 -4.86 -12.33
CA ALA A 82 -9.61 -4.29 -12.74
C ALA A 82 -8.42 -5.08 -12.16
N ALA A 83 -8.52 -5.47 -10.89
CA ALA A 83 -7.49 -6.28 -10.22
C ALA A 83 -7.34 -7.65 -10.91
N ALA A 84 -8.44 -8.29 -11.28
CA ALA A 84 -8.41 -9.58 -11.99
C ALA A 84 -7.71 -9.45 -13.35
N ASP A 85 -8.04 -8.42 -14.12
CA ASP A 85 -7.39 -8.15 -15.40
C ASP A 85 -5.88 -7.91 -15.23
N LEU A 86 -5.50 -7.14 -14.23
CA LEU A 86 -4.09 -6.84 -13.96
C LEU A 86 -3.33 -8.06 -13.43
N ALA A 87 -3.98 -8.91 -12.64
CA ALA A 87 -3.40 -10.16 -12.17
C ALA A 87 -3.09 -11.10 -13.34
N GLU A 88 -4.02 -11.24 -14.28
CA GLU A 88 -3.81 -12.05 -15.48
C GLU A 88 -2.68 -11.50 -16.33
N LEU A 89 -2.60 -10.19 -16.48
CA LEU A 89 -1.60 -9.52 -17.31
C LEU A 89 -0.19 -9.57 -16.70
N THR A 90 -0.07 -9.36 -15.39
CA THR A 90 1.23 -9.19 -14.72
C THR A 90 1.69 -10.43 -13.96
N GLY A 91 0.79 -11.35 -13.65
CA GLY A 91 1.07 -12.48 -12.76
C GLY A 91 1.08 -12.10 -11.28
N ALA A 92 0.64 -10.90 -10.92
CA ALA A 92 0.57 -10.46 -9.54
C ALA A 92 -0.36 -11.36 -8.72
N ARG A 93 0.01 -11.57 -7.44
CA ARG A 93 -0.84 -12.32 -6.49
C ARG A 93 -2.09 -11.52 -6.16
N SER A 94 -3.13 -12.19 -5.64
CA SER A 94 -4.44 -11.59 -5.43
C SER A 94 -4.42 -10.29 -4.62
N LEU A 95 -3.72 -10.26 -3.48
CA LEU A 95 -3.67 -9.05 -2.65
C LEU A 95 -2.89 -7.93 -3.34
N ASP A 96 -1.79 -8.25 -4.03
CA ASP A 96 -1.02 -7.27 -4.80
C ASP A 96 -1.84 -6.73 -5.96
N ALA A 97 -2.57 -7.61 -6.66
CA ALA A 97 -3.44 -7.21 -7.76
C ALA A 97 -4.57 -6.28 -7.28
N LEU A 98 -5.09 -6.48 -6.08
CA LEU A 98 -6.09 -5.58 -5.50
C LEU A 98 -5.52 -4.17 -5.29
N HIS A 99 -4.27 -4.04 -4.89
CA HIS A 99 -3.60 -2.74 -4.81
C HIS A 99 -3.47 -2.09 -6.20
N LEU A 100 -3.05 -2.87 -7.20
CA LEU A 100 -2.94 -2.37 -8.58
C LEU A 100 -4.31 -1.94 -9.12
N GLY A 101 -5.34 -2.74 -8.87
CA GLY A 101 -6.72 -2.43 -9.29
C GLY A 101 -7.25 -1.16 -8.64
N ALA A 102 -7.05 -1.01 -7.33
CA ALA A 102 -7.46 0.18 -6.60
C ALA A 102 -6.73 1.43 -7.11
N ALA A 103 -5.42 1.35 -7.30
CA ALA A 103 -4.62 2.46 -7.84
C ALA A 103 -5.07 2.85 -9.24
N LYS A 104 -5.37 1.86 -10.09
CA LYS A 104 -5.83 2.10 -11.47
C LYS A 104 -7.17 2.81 -11.51
N ILE A 105 -8.13 2.38 -10.69
CA ILE A 105 -9.48 2.96 -10.70
C ILE A 105 -9.45 4.42 -10.28
N VAL A 106 -8.65 4.79 -9.27
CA VAL A 106 -8.59 6.19 -8.81
C VAL A 106 -7.64 7.07 -9.61
N GLY A 107 -6.58 6.51 -10.17
CA GLY A 107 -5.52 7.29 -10.82
C GLY A 107 -5.29 6.99 -12.30
N GLY A 108 -5.90 5.95 -12.84
CA GLY A 108 -5.73 5.58 -14.25
C GLY A 108 -4.30 5.21 -14.65
N GLY A 109 -3.45 4.86 -13.70
CA GLY A 109 -2.03 4.59 -13.94
C GLY A 109 -1.12 5.82 -13.80
N ALA A 110 -1.67 7.00 -13.54
CA ALA A 110 -0.90 8.24 -13.35
C ALA A 110 -0.48 8.45 -11.88
N LEU A 111 -1.09 7.72 -10.94
CA LEU A 111 -0.80 7.85 -9.53
C LEU A 111 0.49 7.11 -9.18
N PRO A 112 1.52 7.78 -8.63
CA PRO A 112 2.72 7.07 -8.21
C PRO A 112 2.40 6.04 -7.14
N LEU A 113 3.08 4.90 -7.18
CA LEU A 113 2.93 3.82 -6.22
C LEU A 113 4.16 3.74 -5.31
N ILE A 114 3.96 3.84 -4.01
CA ILE A 114 5.01 3.54 -3.04
C ILE A 114 4.85 2.10 -2.57
N THR A 115 5.87 1.30 -2.79
CA THR A 115 5.92 -0.10 -2.33
C THR A 115 7.34 -0.48 -1.97
N PHE A 116 7.48 -1.39 -1.00
CA PHE A 116 8.76 -2.02 -0.64
C PHE A 116 8.74 -3.53 -0.94
N ASP A 117 7.70 -3.97 -1.66
CA ASP A 117 7.61 -5.34 -2.17
C ASP A 117 8.15 -5.38 -3.60
N VAL A 118 9.22 -6.15 -3.81
CA VAL A 118 9.89 -6.25 -5.11
C VAL A 118 8.95 -6.76 -6.21
N ARG A 119 8.09 -7.73 -5.90
CA ARG A 119 7.15 -8.29 -6.88
C ARG A 119 6.08 -7.28 -7.27
N GLN A 120 5.57 -6.53 -6.30
CA GLN A 120 4.61 -5.45 -6.56
C GLN A 120 5.24 -4.37 -7.43
N ALA A 121 6.47 -3.97 -7.11
CA ALA A 121 7.21 -2.99 -7.90
C ALA A 121 7.40 -3.44 -9.34
N GLN A 122 7.79 -4.71 -9.54
CA GLN A 122 7.97 -5.28 -10.88
C GLN A 122 6.67 -5.26 -11.69
N ALA A 123 5.56 -5.66 -11.06
CA ALA A 123 4.25 -5.66 -11.72
C ALA A 123 3.83 -4.25 -12.13
N ALA A 124 3.95 -3.28 -11.23
CA ALA A 124 3.59 -1.89 -11.52
C ALA A 124 4.48 -1.28 -12.61
N ARG A 125 5.79 -1.54 -12.58
CA ARG A 125 6.71 -1.08 -13.62
C ARG A 125 6.40 -1.70 -14.99
N ALA A 126 5.99 -2.97 -15.01
CA ALA A 126 5.57 -3.62 -16.25
C ALA A 126 4.34 -2.95 -16.87
N LEU A 127 3.53 -2.29 -16.07
CA LEU A 127 2.39 -1.48 -16.52
C LEU A 127 2.78 -0.06 -16.96
N GLY A 128 4.04 0.30 -16.81
CA GLY A 128 4.53 1.65 -17.11
C GLY A 128 4.28 2.66 -16.00
N TRP A 129 3.92 2.22 -14.80
CA TRP A 129 3.62 3.11 -13.68
C TRP A 129 4.90 3.60 -12.98
N VAL A 130 4.82 4.78 -12.37
CA VAL A 130 5.89 5.31 -11.53
C VAL A 130 5.86 4.57 -10.18
N VAL A 131 7.00 3.98 -9.83
CA VAL A 131 7.16 3.23 -8.57
C VAL A 131 8.26 3.85 -7.75
N LEU A 132 7.97 4.09 -6.47
CA LEU A 132 8.90 4.61 -5.48
C LEU A 132 9.09 3.57 -4.37
N GLY A 133 10.30 3.54 -3.80
CA GLY A 133 10.64 2.64 -2.68
C GLY A 133 11.49 1.45 -3.11
N SER A 134 10.95 0.56 -3.89
CA SER A 134 11.69 -0.63 -4.37
C SER A 134 12.27 -0.48 -5.75
#